data_1aeb0769b67d28cb1f258f07af9c6fe1
#
_entry.id   1aeb0769b67d28cb1f258f07af9c6fe1
#
_cell.length_a   1.000
_cell.length_b   1.000
_cell.length_c   1.000
_cell.angle_alpha   90.00
_cell.angle_beta   90.00
_cell.angle_gamma   90.00
#
_symmetry.space_group_name_H-M   'P 1'
#
loop_
_entity.id
_entity.type
_entity.pdbx_description
1 polymer ?
#
loop_
_entity_poly.entity_id
_entity_poly.type
_entity_poly.pdbx_seq_one_letter_code
_entity_poly.pdbx_strand_id
1 'polypeptide(L)'
;MKFLICGLGSIGRRHLRNIRALGQDDILLYRTHHATLPEEELAGLPVFTNLDEALAQEPDAVIISNPTAAHMSVALPASAAGCALFIEKPISHNMTGMHELRANLARSGKPVLVGFHFRFHPVLQKIKALLGSGEL
;
A
#
# COMPACT_ATOMS: atom_id res chain seq x y z
N MET A 1 -5.28 -14.35 -3.39
CA MET A 1 -4.08 -13.48 -3.18
C MET A 1 -4.04 -13.10 -1.72
N LYS A 2 -2.87 -13.28 -1.11
CA LYS A 2 -2.66 -12.88 0.29
C LYS A 2 -2.17 -11.43 0.35
N PHE A 3 -2.89 -10.58 1.05
CA PHE A 3 -2.56 -9.17 1.21
C PHE A 3 -2.05 -8.89 2.60
N LEU A 4 -1.01 -8.05 2.72
CA LEU A 4 -0.58 -7.45 3.97
C LEU A 4 -0.89 -5.96 3.94
N ILE A 5 -1.70 -5.46 4.89
CA ILE A 5 -2.00 -4.04 5.03
C ILE A 5 -1.18 -3.46 6.18
N CYS A 6 -0.31 -2.52 5.86
CA CYS A 6 0.58 -1.84 6.80
C CYS A 6 0.05 -0.44 7.12
N GLY A 7 -0.29 -0.23 8.41
CA GLY A 7 -0.94 1.00 8.87
C GLY A 7 -2.46 0.93 8.80
N LEU A 8 -3.12 1.01 9.97
CA LEU A 8 -4.57 0.82 10.12
C LEU A 8 -5.27 2.10 10.57
N GLY A 9 -4.78 3.23 10.09
CA GLY A 9 -5.50 4.51 10.14
C GLY A 9 -6.68 4.53 9.15
N SER A 10 -7.31 5.69 8.98
CA SER A 10 -8.49 5.84 8.09
C SER A 10 -8.26 5.31 6.67
N ILE A 11 -7.06 5.54 6.10
CA ILE A 11 -6.72 5.09 4.74
C ILE A 11 -6.50 3.58 4.68
N GLY A 12 -5.75 3.01 5.62
CA GLY A 12 -5.55 1.55 5.67
C GLY A 12 -6.86 0.78 5.81
N ARG A 13 -7.78 1.27 6.65
CA ARG A 13 -9.12 0.69 6.79
C ARG A 13 -9.97 0.84 5.54
N ARG A 14 -9.82 1.95 4.79
CA ARG A 14 -10.45 2.10 3.47
C ARG A 14 -9.91 1.03 2.51
N HIS A 15 -8.60 0.79 2.48
CA HIS A 15 -8.02 -0.26 1.65
C HIS A 15 -8.53 -1.64 2.07
N LEU A 16 -8.63 -1.92 3.36
CA LEU A 16 -9.22 -3.16 3.88
C LEU A 16 -10.63 -3.38 3.34
N ARG A 17 -11.51 -2.37 3.46
CA ARG A 17 -12.88 -2.44 2.92
C ARG A 17 -12.90 -2.64 1.41
N ASN A 18 -12.05 -1.94 0.68
CA ASN A 18 -11.99 -2.06 -0.78
C ASN A 18 -11.54 -3.45 -1.22
N ILE A 19 -10.53 -4.04 -0.55
CA ILE A 19 -10.04 -5.39 -0.86
C ILE A 19 -11.14 -6.43 -0.61
N ARG A 20 -11.83 -6.32 0.54
CA ARG A 20 -12.98 -7.18 0.85
C ARG A 20 -14.11 -7.03 -0.18
N ALA A 21 -14.42 -5.80 -0.59
CA ALA A 21 -15.42 -5.53 -1.63
C ALA A 21 -15.04 -6.13 -2.99
N LEU A 22 -13.75 -6.35 -3.24
CA LEU A 22 -13.24 -7.06 -4.42
C LEU A 22 -13.18 -8.59 -4.24
N GLY A 23 -13.75 -9.11 -3.16
CA GLY A 23 -13.84 -10.56 -2.89
C GLY A 23 -12.51 -11.19 -2.45
N GLN A 24 -11.61 -10.40 -1.83
CA GLN A 24 -10.35 -10.90 -1.30
C GLN A 24 -10.41 -10.91 0.22
N ASP A 25 -10.28 -12.09 0.82
CA ASP A 25 -10.44 -12.30 2.27
C ASP A 25 -9.16 -12.79 2.96
N ASP A 26 -8.12 -13.20 2.20
CA ASP A 26 -6.82 -13.59 2.74
C ASP A 26 -6.00 -12.33 3.04
N ILE A 27 -6.25 -11.72 4.21
CA ILE A 27 -5.73 -10.41 4.59
C ILE A 27 -5.02 -10.52 5.93
N LEU A 28 -3.77 -10.07 5.96
CA LEU A 28 -2.94 -9.87 7.14
C LEU A 28 -2.84 -8.39 7.45
N LEU A 29 -2.70 -8.05 8.72
CA LEU A 29 -2.58 -6.69 9.19
C LEU A 29 -1.26 -6.48 9.92
N TYR A 30 -0.58 -5.35 9.64
CA TYR A 30 0.60 -4.93 10.39
C TYR A 30 0.40 -3.54 10.96
N ARG A 31 0.67 -3.37 12.27
CA ARG A 31 0.67 -2.09 12.98
C ARG A 31 1.64 -2.11 14.16
N THR A 32 2.30 -0.99 14.40
CA THR A 32 3.22 -0.82 15.55
C THR A 32 2.53 -0.23 16.79
N HIS A 33 1.40 0.45 16.61
CA HIS A 33 0.66 1.13 17.68
C HIS A 33 -0.83 0.82 17.60
N HIS A 34 -1.51 0.87 18.75
CA HIS A 34 -2.97 0.81 18.78
C HIS A 34 -3.55 2.05 18.09
N ALA A 35 -4.48 1.82 17.18
CA ALA A 35 -5.21 2.91 16.54
C ALA A 35 -6.25 3.49 17.51
N THR A 36 -6.52 4.78 17.40
CA THR A 36 -7.63 5.45 18.11
C THR A 36 -9.00 5.12 17.53
N LEU A 37 -9.04 4.38 16.42
CA LEU A 37 -10.27 3.97 15.74
C LEU A 37 -10.79 2.62 16.30
N PRO A 38 -12.12 2.39 16.30
CA PRO A 38 -12.74 1.15 16.76
C PRO A 38 -12.11 -0.09 16.10
N GLU A 39 -11.99 -1.18 16.85
CA GLU A 39 -11.27 -2.40 16.39
C GLU A 39 -12.20 -3.49 15.83
N GLU A 40 -13.52 -3.31 15.91
CA GLU A 40 -14.50 -4.31 15.45
C GLU A 40 -14.32 -4.67 13.97
N GLU A 41 -13.90 -3.69 13.15
CA GLU A 41 -13.63 -3.89 11.73
C GLU A 41 -12.45 -4.83 11.45
N LEU A 42 -11.56 -4.97 12.41
CA LEU A 42 -10.35 -5.81 12.33
C LEU A 42 -10.57 -7.21 12.91
N ALA A 43 -11.73 -7.44 13.52
CA ALA A 43 -12.02 -8.70 14.20
C ALA A 43 -11.87 -9.91 13.26
N GLY A 44 -11.19 -10.93 13.76
CA GLY A 44 -10.95 -12.17 13.01
C GLY A 44 -9.80 -12.13 12.00
N LEU A 45 -9.13 -10.96 11.81
CA LEU A 45 -7.95 -10.88 10.96
C LEU A 45 -6.66 -11.05 11.78
N PRO A 46 -5.64 -11.76 11.24
CA PRO A 46 -4.33 -11.82 11.87
C PRO A 46 -3.67 -10.44 11.93
N VAL A 47 -3.25 -10.03 13.13
CA VAL A 47 -2.58 -8.73 13.37
C VAL A 47 -1.18 -8.97 13.89
N PHE A 48 -0.19 -8.43 13.19
CA PHE A 48 1.22 -8.50 13.52
C PHE A 48 1.72 -7.14 14.04
N THR A 49 2.63 -7.17 15.00
CA THR A 49 3.35 -5.99 15.50
C THR A 49 4.83 -6.00 15.09
N ASN A 50 5.29 -7.13 14.56
CA ASN A 50 6.60 -7.31 13.95
C ASN A 50 6.43 -7.49 12.43
N LEU A 51 7.14 -6.68 11.63
CA LEU A 51 7.04 -6.71 10.18
C LEU A 51 7.63 -7.98 9.58
N ASP A 52 8.74 -8.48 10.13
CA ASP A 52 9.40 -9.68 9.62
C ASP A 52 8.51 -10.92 9.81
N GLU A 53 7.81 -11.00 10.95
CA GLU A 53 6.82 -12.06 11.19
C GLU A 53 5.64 -11.99 10.21
N ALA A 54 5.19 -10.77 9.88
CA ALA A 54 4.14 -10.56 8.89
C ALA A 54 4.59 -10.94 7.48
N LEU A 55 5.82 -10.59 7.09
CA LEU A 55 6.40 -10.95 5.79
C LEU A 55 6.72 -12.46 5.69
N ALA A 56 7.05 -13.10 6.80
CA ALA A 56 7.24 -14.55 6.85
C ALA A 56 5.96 -15.34 6.55
N GLN A 57 4.78 -14.69 6.55
CA GLN A 57 3.54 -15.27 6.07
C GLN A 57 3.42 -15.29 4.54
N GLU A 58 4.45 -14.84 3.82
CA GLU A 58 4.54 -14.81 2.36
C GLU A 58 3.37 -14.09 1.67
N PRO A 59 3.11 -12.79 1.98
CA PRO A 59 2.07 -12.05 1.28
C PRO A 59 2.44 -11.82 -0.19
N ASP A 60 1.47 -11.98 -1.08
CA ASP A 60 1.63 -11.69 -2.52
C ASP A 60 1.78 -10.18 -2.77
N ALA A 61 1.06 -9.37 -1.99
CA ALA A 61 1.02 -7.92 -2.12
C ALA A 61 0.98 -7.22 -0.77
N VAL A 62 1.68 -6.08 -0.67
CA VAL A 62 1.74 -5.24 0.53
C VAL A 62 1.17 -3.86 0.23
N ILE A 63 0.18 -3.44 1.02
CA ILE A 63 -0.40 -2.10 0.97
C ILE A 63 0.18 -1.27 2.10
N ILE A 64 0.89 -0.21 1.74
CA ILE A 64 1.63 0.66 2.65
C ILE A 64 0.84 1.95 2.84
N SER A 65 0.19 2.09 4.00
CA SER A 65 -0.69 3.20 4.36
C SER A 65 -0.41 3.79 5.76
N ASN A 66 0.75 3.46 6.31
CA ASN A 66 1.30 4.07 7.52
C ASN A 66 1.74 5.53 7.25
N PRO A 67 2.17 6.30 8.25
CA PRO A 67 2.67 7.66 8.01
C PRO A 67 3.82 7.69 7.00
N THR A 68 3.87 8.72 6.13
CA THR A 68 4.82 8.80 5.00
C THR A 68 6.27 8.58 5.41
N ALA A 69 6.68 9.06 6.59
CA ALA A 69 8.04 8.85 7.09
C ALA A 69 8.40 7.38 7.31
N ALA A 70 7.41 6.52 7.48
CA ALA A 70 7.58 5.09 7.69
C ALA A 70 7.32 4.23 6.42
N HIS A 71 7.03 4.85 5.26
CA HIS A 71 6.78 4.08 4.03
C HIS A 71 7.99 3.22 3.65
N MET A 72 9.19 3.80 3.66
CA MET A 72 10.39 3.09 3.21
C MET A 72 10.83 1.98 4.17
N SER A 73 10.56 2.11 5.46
CA SER A 73 10.85 1.04 6.43
C SER A 73 10.00 -0.22 6.22
N VAL A 74 8.88 -0.10 5.51
CA VAL A 74 8.05 -1.23 5.09
C VAL A 74 8.34 -1.64 3.64
N ALA A 75 8.48 -0.65 2.74
CA ALA A 75 8.64 -0.91 1.31
C ALA A 75 9.94 -1.67 0.98
N LEU A 76 11.05 -1.36 1.66
CA LEU A 76 12.33 -2.03 1.42
C LEU A 76 12.28 -3.53 1.78
N PRO A 77 11.94 -3.94 3.01
CA PRO A 77 11.86 -5.37 3.32
C PRO A 77 10.77 -6.10 2.50
N ALA A 78 9.61 -5.48 2.26
CA ALA A 78 8.56 -6.08 1.44
C ALA A 78 9.00 -6.30 -0.02
N SER A 79 9.71 -5.32 -0.61
CA SER A 79 10.27 -5.47 -1.97
C SER A 79 11.39 -6.51 -2.03
N ALA A 80 12.21 -6.60 -0.99
CA ALA A 80 13.26 -7.62 -0.87
C ALA A 80 12.67 -9.03 -0.76
N ALA A 81 11.55 -9.17 -0.07
CA ALA A 81 10.76 -10.41 0.03
C ALA A 81 10.01 -10.77 -1.27
N GLY A 82 10.06 -9.91 -2.30
CA GLY A 82 9.44 -10.18 -3.60
C GLY A 82 7.93 -9.94 -3.64
N CYS A 83 7.39 -9.09 -2.76
CA CYS A 83 5.99 -8.71 -2.78
C CYS A 83 5.69 -7.66 -3.85
N ALA A 84 4.50 -7.68 -4.43
CA ALA A 84 3.95 -6.53 -5.13
C ALA A 84 3.63 -5.40 -4.13
N LEU A 85 3.78 -4.13 -4.53
CA LEU A 85 3.59 -3.01 -3.61
C LEU A 85 2.51 -2.04 -4.09
N PHE A 86 1.63 -1.67 -3.19
CA PHE A 86 0.85 -0.45 -3.29
C PHE A 86 1.31 0.51 -2.18
N ILE A 87 1.85 1.68 -2.54
CA ILE A 87 2.37 2.65 -1.58
C ILE A 87 1.50 3.91 -1.64
N GLU A 88 0.95 4.34 -0.51
CA GLU A 88 0.23 5.61 -0.45
C GLU A 88 1.14 6.79 -0.80
N LYS A 89 0.51 7.82 -1.33
CA LYS A 89 1.20 9.05 -1.72
C LYS A 89 1.56 9.91 -0.49
N PRO A 90 2.69 10.61 -0.53
CA PRO A 90 3.80 10.44 -1.46
C PRO A 90 4.57 9.15 -1.18
N ILE A 91 5.29 8.63 -2.16
CA ILE A 91 6.03 7.36 -2.02
C ILE A 91 7.00 7.36 -0.83
N SER A 92 7.61 8.51 -0.55
CA SER A 92 8.50 8.74 0.59
C SER A 92 8.54 10.24 0.92
N HIS A 93 9.05 10.59 2.09
CA HIS A 93 9.33 11.96 2.50
C HIS A 93 10.73 12.45 2.08
N ASN A 94 11.58 11.56 1.60
CA ASN A 94 12.93 11.85 1.08
C ASN A 94 13.37 10.78 0.07
N MET A 95 14.60 10.87 -0.45
CA MET A 95 15.13 9.94 -1.45
C MET A 95 15.88 8.74 -0.87
N THR A 96 16.01 8.65 0.46
CA THR A 96 16.72 7.54 1.12
C THR A 96 16.02 6.20 0.82
N GLY A 97 16.77 5.20 0.41
CA GLY A 97 16.25 3.87 0.07
C GLY A 97 15.63 3.75 -1.33
N MET A 98 15.43 4.85 -2.07
CA MET A 98 14.77 4.79 -3.39
C MET A 98 15.57 3.97 -4.41
N HIS A 99 16.90 4.04 -4.36
CA HIS A 99 17.76 3.24 -5.24
C HIS A 99 17.62 1.73 -4.94
N GLU A 100 17.62 1.38 -3.65
CA GLU A 100 17.46 -0.01 -3.18
C GLU A 100 16.07 -0.55 -3.55
N LEU A 101 15.01 0.23 -3.29
CA LEU A 101 13.65 -0.13 -3.68
C LEU A 101 13.57 -0.44 -5.17
N ARG A 102 14.14 0.44 -6.00
CA ARG A 102 14.16 0.25 -7.46
C ARG A 102 14.92 -1.01 -7.88
N ALA A 103 16.04 -1.30 -7.23
CA ALA A 103 16.84 -2.51 -7.49
C ALA A 103 16.08 -3.78 -7.11
N ASN A 104 15.41 -3.80 -5.95
CA ASN A 104 14.59 -4.92 -5.50
C ASN A 104 13.45 -5.21 -6.47
N LEU A 105 12.72 -4.17 -6.90
CA LEU A 105 11.62 -4.29 -7.84
C LEU A 105 12.09 -4.77 -9.23
N ALA A 106 13.23 -4.27 -9.71
CA ALA A 106 13.81 -4.72 -10.96
C ALA A 106 14.21 -6.21 -10.91
N ARG A 107 14.73 -6.68 -9.76
CA ARG A 107 15.11 -8.07 -9.55
C ARG A 107 13.91 -9.00 -9.46
N SER A 108 12.86 -8.59 -8.75
CA SER A 108 11.67 -9.42 -8.53
C SER A 108 10.68 -9.41 -9.71
N GLY A 109 10.73 -8.37 -10.55
CA GLY A 109 9.73 -8.14 -11.61
C GLY A 109 8.32 -7.84 -11.08
N LYS A 110 8.17 -7.63 -9.77
CA LYS A 110 6.88 -7.37 -9.16
C LYS A 110 6.42 -5.92 -9.38
N PRO A 111 5.12 -5.68 -9.59
CA PRO A 111 4.63 -4.34 -9.81
C PRO A 111 4.69 -3.49 -8.55
N VAL A 112 4.89 -2.19 -8.75
CA VAL A 112 4.69 -1.16 -7.75
C VAL A 112 3.71 -0.12 -8.26
N LEU A 113 2.74 0.25 -7.42
CA LEU A 113 1.78 1.31 -7.68
C LEU A 113 1.84 2.34 -6.56
N VAL A 114 1.91 3.62 -6.92
CA VAL A 114 1.77 4.73 -5.97
C VAL A 114 0.35 5.27 -6.01
N GLY A 115 -0.25 5.49 -4.84
CA GLY A 115 -1.66 5.81 -4.63
C GLY A 115 -2.09 7.21 -5.08
N PHE A 116 -1.80 7.60 -6.31
CA PHE A 116 -2.26 8.85 -6.92
C PHE A 116 -3.72 8.76 -7.37
N HIS A 117 -4.64 8.81 -6.42
CA HIS A 117 -6.07 8.60 -6.65
C HIS A 117 -6.70 9.61 -7.63
N PHE A 118 -6.18 10.84 -7.71
CA PHE A 118 -6.64 11.84 -8.67
C PHE A 118 -6.45 11.45 -10.13
N ARG A 119 -5.55 10.51 -10.42
CA ARG A 119 -5.40 9.93 -11.77
C ARG A 119 -6.71 9.34 -12.31
N PHE A 120 -7.57 8.90 -11.43
CA PHE A 120 -8.86 8.26 -11.76
C PHE A 120 -10.07 9.19 -11.53
N HIS A 121 -9.83 10.46 -11.15
CA HIS A 121 -10.91 11.40 -10.90
C HIS A 121 -11.57 11.81 -12.22
N PRO A 122 -12.91 11.65 -12.38
CA PRO A 122 -13.58 11.86 -13.68
C PRO A 122 -13.40 13.26 -14.24
N VAL A 123 -13.45 14.29 -13.39
CA VAL A 123 -13.24 15.69 -13.82
C VAL A 123 -11.81 15.89 -14.35
N LEU A 124 -10.78 15.32 -13.68
CA LEU A 124 -9.39 15.45 -14.13
C LEU A 124 -9.13 14.66 -15.42
N GLN A 125 -9.80 13.52 -15.58
CA GLN A 125 -9.76 12.78 -16.85
C GLN A 125 -10.40 13.58 -17.98
N LYS A 126 -11.54 14.27 -17.73
CA LYS A 126 -12.17 15.15 -18.72
C LYS A 126 -11.28 16.33 -19.09
N ILE A 127 -10.68 17.02 -18.09
CA ILE A 127 -9.71 18.11 -18.33
C ILE A 127 -8.55 17.63 -19.19
N LYS A 128 -7.97 16.47 -18.85
CA LYS A 128 -6.88 15.86 -19.63
C LYS A 128 -7.29 15.59 -21.08
N ALA A 129 -8.50 15.11 -21.30
CA ALA A 129 -9.02 14.85 -22.64
C ALA A 129 -9.16 16.15 -23.46
N LEU A 130 -9.73 17.21 -22.86
CA LEU A 130 -9.89 18.52 -23.49
C LEU A 130 -8.55 19.19 -23.84
N LEU A 131 -7.56 19.10 -22.94
CA LEU A 131 -6.19 19.56 -23.21
C LEU A 131 -5.54 18.76 -24.36
N GLY A 132 -5.81 17.46 -24.44
CA GLY A 132 -5.25 16.59 -25.47
C GLY A 132 -5.90 16.78 -26.85
N SER A 133 -7.16 17.23 -26.89
CA SER A 133 -7.88 17.54 -28.14
C SER A 133 -7.62 18.96 -28.65
N GLY A 134 -7.00 19.83 -27.84
CA GLY A 134 -6.79 21.24 -28.19
C GLY A 134 -8.04 22.11 -28.04
N GLU A 135 -9.05 21.63 -27.30
CA GLU A 135 -10.25 22.40 -26.97
C GLU A 135 -10.06 23.36 -25.77
N LEU A 136 -8.91 23.22 -25.04
CA LEU A 136 -8.47 24.10 -23.96
C LEU A 136 -7.02 24.54 -24.21
#